data_831c99b1265ac817bd1455227acbd582
#
_entry.id   831c99b1265ac817bd1455227acbd582
#
_cell.length_a   1.000
_cell.length_b   1.000
_cell.length_c   1.000
_cell.angle_alpha   90.00
_cell.angle_beta   90.00
_cell.angle_gamma   90.00
#
_symmetry.space_group_name_H-M   'P 1'
#
loop_
_entity.id
_entity.type
_entity.pdbx_description
1 polymer ?
#
loop_
_entity_poly.entity_id
_entity_poly.type
_entity_poly.pdbx_seq_one_letter_code
_entity_poly.pdbx_strand_id
1 'polypeptide(L)'
;MNNQLAIATKSLSKAFGELQAVRGVSFRVNAGEIFSLLGPNGAGKTTTMRMLSCLSQPDSGDAWIMGHSILNEPMDVKSAIGVVPQDIALYADLSAYENLSFWGRMYGLRGRILSQRITEVLEITGLADRQNGPVGKFSGGMKRRLNLGIALLHRPQVIIMDEPTVGIDPQSRRGILDSIRELNQQGMTVLYTTHYMEEAQEISDHIAVMDLGQIIACGTHAELVKIVGELTRVDLVLNTEAGRAVELWQGIDGVIQASSENGRLTLLVEDSDLVIPRLFEAASHSGVRIFATEIKEPNLEAVFLHLTGKALRN
;
A
#
# COMPACT_ATOMS: atom_id res chain seq x y z
N MET A 1 -13.79 -23.93 5.19
CA MET A 1 -12.35 -23.71 5.34
C MET A 1 -12.13 -23.01 6.67
N ASN A 2 -11.29 -23.54 7.56
CA ASN A 2 -10.97 -22.87 8.83
C ASN A 2 -10.33 -21.51 8.50
N ASN A 3 -11.02 -20.41 8.79
CA ASN A 3 -10.49 -19.06 8.65
C ASN A 3 -9.45 -18.81 9.76
N GLN A 4 -8.23 -19.37 9.59
CA GLN A 4 -7.13 -19.11 10.50
C GLN A 4 -6.65 -17.67 10.26
N LEU A 5 -6.63 -16.86 11.32
CA LEU A 5 -6.07 -15.50 11.25
C LEU A 5 -4.55 -15.57 11.16
N ALA A 6 -3.99 -14.94 10.12
CA ALA A 6 -2.55 -14.76 9.98
C ALA A 6 -2.05 -13.54 10.74
N ILE A 7 -2.82 -12.44 10.70
CA ILE A 7 -2.52 -11.21 11.45
C ILE A 7 -3.79 -10.73 12.16
N ALA A 8 -3.66 -10.36 13.42
CA ALA A 8 -4.69 -9.65 14.16
C ALA A 8 -4.06 -8.50 14.94
N THR A 9 -4.61 -7.30 14.84
CA THR A 9 -4.16 -6.14 15.61
C THR A 9 -5.29 -5.68 16.53
N LYS A 10 -4.93 -5.22 17.73
CA LYS A 10 -5.87 -4.72 18.72
C LYS A 10 -5.37 -3.39 19.27
N SER A 11 -6.01 -2.31 18.83
CA SER A 11 -5.80 -0.93 19.32
C SER A 11 -4.32 -0.53 19.35
N LEU A 12 -3.55 -0.88 18.30
CA LEU A 12 -2.15 -0.51 18.20
C LEU A 12 -2.01 1.01 18.16
N SER A 13 -1.16 1.55 19.04
CA SER A 13 -0.87 2.98 19.09
C SER A 13 0.62 3.23 19.22
N LYS A 14 1.10 4.30 18.58
CA LYS A 14 2.50 4.74 18.62
C LYS A 14 2.61 6.24 18.48
N ALA A 15 3.36 6.86 19.39
CA ALA A 15 3.71 8.28 19.34
C ALA A 15 5.24 8.47 19.25
N PHE A 16 5.65 9.57 18.64
CA PHE A 16 7.02 10.06 18.60
C PHE A 16 7.00 11.52 19.06
N GLY A 17 7.33 11.75 20.33
CA GLY A 17 7.12 13.03 20.97
C GLY A 17 5.64 13.40 20.98
N GLU A 18 5.29 14.56 20.44
CA GLU A 18 3.89 15.03 20.34
C GLU A 18 3.13 14.40 19.15
N LEU A 19 3.83 13.80 18.19
CA LEU A 19 3.22 13.22 17.00
C LEU A 19 2.67 11.83 17.30
N GLN A 20 1.34 11.69 17.32
CA GLN A 20 0.68 10.39 17.35
C GLN A 20 0.65 9.78 15.94
N ALA A 21 1.65 8.96 15.62
CA ALA A 21 1.80 8.33 14.30
C ALA A 21 0.79 7.20 14.04
N VAL A 22 0.37 6.49 15.09
CA VAL A 22 -0.67 5.44 15.01
C VAL A 22 -1.59 5.56 16.22
N ARG A 23 -2.91 5.49 15.98
CA ARG A 23 -3.97 5.82 16.96
C ARG A 23 -5.02 4.71 17.03
N GLY A 24 -4.72 3.65 17.78
CA GLY A 24 -5.68 2.58 18.05
C GLY A 24 -6.03 1.72 16.83
N VAL A 25 -5.07 1.46 15.94
CA VAL A 25 -5.28 0.67 14.73
C VAL A 25 -5.64 -0.78 15.06
N SER A 26 -6.75 -1.26 14.48
CA SER A 26 -7.25 -2.62 14.63
C SER A 26 -7.72 -3.15 13.29
N PHE A 27 -7.16 -4.30 12.85
CA PHE A 27 -7.59 -5.03 11.65
C PHE A 27 -7.24 -6.52 11.76
N ARG A 28 -7.73 -7.31 10.82
CA ARG A 28 -7.50 -8.75 10.75
C ARG A 28 -7.16 -9.15 9.32
N VAL A 29 -6.23 -10.08 9.18
CA VAL A 29 -5.84 -10.65 7.88
C VAL A 29 -5.95 -12.17 8.00
N ASN A 30 -6.66 -12.80 7.07
CA ASN A 30 -6.79 -14.25 7.04
C ASN A 30 -5.55 -14.90 6.41
N ALA A 31 -5.27 -16.14 6.74
CA ALA A 31 -4.21 -16.89 6.10
C ALA A 31 -4.46 -17.05 4.60
N GLY A 32 -3.43 -16.78 3.79
CA GLY A 32 -3.52 -16.82 2.32
C GLY A 32 -4.20 -15.61 1.69
N GLU A 33 -4.36 -14.51 2.43
CA GLU A 33 -4.98 -13.27 1.95
C GLU A 33 -3.91 -12.25 1.56
N ILE A 34 -4.18 -11.45 0.52
CA ILE A 34 -3.46 -10.20 0.24
C ILE A 34 -4.25 -9.05 0.86
N PHE A 35 -3.70 -8.44 1.88
CA PHE A 35 -4.29 -7.31 2.59
C PHE A 35 -3.46 -6.05 2.40
N SER A 36 -4.08 -4.97 1.95
CA SER A 36 -3.38 -3.69 1.75
C SER A 36 -3.72 -2.65 2.83
N LEU A 37 -2.69 -1.96 3.32
CA LEU A 37 -2.84 -0.67 4.00
C LEU A 37 -2.62 0.45 2.98
N LEU A 38 -3.69 1.10 2.57
CA LEU A 38 -3.70 2.20 1.60
C LEU A 38 -3.77 3.53 2.33
N GLY A 39 -2.99 4.51 1.94
CA GLY A 39 -3.08 5.86 2.51
C GLY A 39 -1.93 6.76 2.10
N PRO A 40 -2.03 8.09 2.34
CA PRO A 40 -0.99 9.05 1.98
C PRO A 40 0.30 8.85 2.78
N ASN A 41 1.34 9.57 2.37
CA ASN A 41 2.57 9.64 3.14
C ASN A 41 2.27 10.28 4.51
N GLY A 42 2.82 9.68 5.58
CA GLY A 42 2.53 10.11 6.95
C GLY A 42 1.24 9.55 7.56
N ALA A 43 0.45 8.73 6.85
CA ALA A 43 -0.76 8.10 7.39
C ALA A 43 -0.50 7.11 8.54
N GLY A 44 0.76 6.68 8.76
CA GLY A 44 1.12 5.72 9.82
C GLY A 44 1.41 4.31 9.32
N LYS A 45 1.36 4.05 8.00
CA LYS A 45 1.57 2.73 7.37
C LYS A 45 2.91 2.10 7.79
N THR A 46 4.02 2.77 7.49
CA THR A 46 5.39 2.30 7.85
C THR A 46 5.54 2.08 9.36
N THR A 47 4.97 2.96 10.20
CA THR A 47 5.01 2.79 11.65
C THR A 47 4.25 1.53 12.08
N THR A 48 3.09 1.26 11.49
CA THR A 48 2.33 0.02 11.73
C THR A 48 3.13 -1.19 11.30
N MET A 49 3.75 -1.17 10.10
CA MET A 49 4.62 -2.26 9.63
C MET A 49 5.81 -2.52 10.57
N ARG A 50 6.44 -1.45 11.07
CA ARG A 50 7.57 -1.57 12.03
C ARG A 50 7.15 -2.19 13.36
N MET A 51 5.94 -1.92 13.84
CA MET A 51 5.41 -2.59 15.04
C MET A 51 5.15 -4.08 14.76
N LEU A 52 4.47 -4.42 13.66
CA LEU A 52 4.18 -5.80 13.29
C LEU A 52 5.43 -6.64 13.04
N SER A 53 6.49 -6.03 12.51
CA SER A 53 7.79 -6.70 12.31
C SER A 53 8.69 -6.72 13.56
N CYS A 54 8.18 -6.32 14.72
CA CYS A 54 8.93 -6.22 15.99
C CYS A 54 10.20 -5.36 15.87
N LEU A 55 10.19 -4.34 14.99
CA LEU A 55 11.24 -3.32 14.87
C LEU A 55 10.97 -2.10 15.75
N SER A 56 9.74 -1.91 16.19
CA SER A 56 9.32 -0.87 17.12
C SER A 56 8.25 -1.44 18.05
N GLN A 57 8.33 -1.15 19.33
CA GLN A 57 7.27 -1.53 20.25
C GLN A 57 6.11 -0.52 20.18
N PRO A 58 4.84 -0.98 20.21
CA PRO A 58 3.71 -0.09 20.39
C PRO A 58 3.72 0.54 21.80
N ASP A 59 3.14 1.72 21.93
CA ASP A 59 2.96 2.36 23.24
C ASP A 59 1.71 1.81 23.96
N SER A 60 0.74 1.31 23.17
CA SER A 60 -0.42 0.56 23.68
C SER A 60 -0.98 -0.37 22.59
N GLY A 61 -1.79 -1.34 23.03
CA GLY A 61 -2.32 -2.39 22.16
C GLY A 61 -1.33 -3.53 21.96
N ASP A 62 -1.74 -4.55 21.21
CA ASP A 62 -0.91 -5.69 20.81
C ASP A 62 -1.30 -6.17 19.41
N ALA A 63 -0.47 -7.00 18.80
CA ALA A 63 -0.80 -7.72 17.58
C ALA A 63 -0.30 -9.16 17.66
N TRP A 64 -0.98 -10.02 16.91
CA TRP A 64 -0.64 -11.43 16.81
C TRP A 64 -0.38 -11.77 15.35
N ILE A 65 0.74 -12.42 15.08
CA ILE A 65 1.08 -12.96 13.78
C ILE A 65 1.23 -14.47 13.90
N MET A 66 0.44 -15.22 13.13
CA MET A 66 0.34 -16.67 13.22
C MET A 66 0.08 -17.16 14.66
N GLY A 67 -0.65 -16.35 15.46
CA GLY A 67 -0.98 -16.63 16.86
C GLY A 67 0.04 -16.12 17.88
N HIS A 68 1.21 -15.66 17.47
CA HIS A 68 2.29 -15.16 18.34
C HIS A 68 2.18 -13.65 18.57
N SER A 69 2.23 -13.20 19.81
CA SER A 69 2.19 -11.79 20.21
C SER A 69 3.49 -11.07 19.84
N ILE A 70 3.38 -9.90 19.23
CA ILE A 70 4.54 -9.04 18.91
C ILE A 70 5.27 -8.53 20.19
N LEU A 71 4.58 -8.49 21.31
CA LEU A 71 5.13 -8.03 22.59
C LEU A 71 5.78 -9.18 23.37
N ASN A 72 5.11 -10.34 23.43
CA ASN A 72 5.49 -11.44 24.33
C ASN A 72 6.33 -12.51 23.61
N GLU A 73 6.14 -12.70 22.29
CA GLU A 73 6.77 -13.76 21.49
C GLU A 73 7.44 -13.20 20.22
N PRO A 74 8.26 -12.13 20.32
CA PRO A 74 8.80 -11.43 19.13
C PRO A 74 9.73 -12.29 18.27
N MET A 75 10.36 -13.33 18.83
CA MET A 75 11.23 -14.23 18.05
C MET A 75 10.41 -15.19 17.19
N ASP A 76 9.28 -15.69 17.71
CA ASP A 76 8.35 -16.55 16.97
C ASP A 76 7.69 -15.75 15.84
N VAL A 77 7.27 -14.51 16.11
CA VAL A 77 6.81 -13.56 15.09
C VAL A 77 7.86 -13.39 13.99
N LYS A 78 9.12 -13.06 14.35
CA LYS A 78 10.21 -12.87 13.36
C LYS A 78 10.50 -14.12 12.56
N SER A 79 10.30 -15.30 13.10
CA SER A 79 10.46 -16.56 12.37
C SER A 79 9.33 -16.81 11.36
N ALA A 80 8.14 -16.29 11.63
CA ALA A 80 6.95 -16.44 10.81
C ALA A 80 6.83 -15.41 9.68
N ILE A 81 7.56 -14.30 9.76
CA ILE A 81 7.44 -13.18 8.81
C ILE A 81 8.67 -13.00 7.93
N GLY A 82 8.46 -12.64 6.67
CA GLY A 82 9.46 -12.02 5.79
C GLY A 82 9.17 -10.52 5.65
N VAL A 83 10.19 -9.69 5.73
CA VAL A 83 10.01 -8.23 5.64
C VAL A 83 10.74 -7.68 4.43
N VAL A 84 10.01 -6.96 3.57
CA VAL A 84 10.56 -6.17 2.46
C VAL A 84 10.43 -4.70 2.84
N PRO A 85 11.52 -4.06 3.27
CA PRO A 85 11.49 -2.65 3.67
C PRO A 85 11.37 -1.73 2.45
N GLN A 86 10.95 -0.49 2.69
CA GLN A 86 10.89 0.56 1.68
C GLN A 86 12.28 0.87 1.11
N ASP A 87 13.30 0.97 1.96
CA ASP A 87 14.69 1.14 1.54
C ASP A 87 15.32 -0.20 1.13
N ILE A 88 16.22 -0.13 0.14
CA ILE A 88 16.93 -1.31 -0.34
C ILE A 88 18.04 -1.69 0.64
N ALA A 89 17.88 -2.86 1.30
CA ALA A 89 18.81 -3.39 2.29
C ALA A 89 19.77 -4.42 1.67
N LEU A 90 20.58 -4.00 0.69
CA LEU A 90 21.50 -4.84 -0.06
C LEU A 90 22.94 -4.33 0.02
N TYR A 91 23.88 -5.26 0.04
CA TYR A 91 25.30 -4.95 -0.10
C TYR A 91 25.66 -4.79 -1.59
N ALA A 92 25.89 -3.56 -2.02
CA ALA A 92 26.06 -3.20 -3.42
C ALA A 92 27.29 -3.86 -4.08
N ASP A 93 28.36 -4.09 -3.32
CA ASP A 93 29.60 -4.68 -3.78
C ASP A 93 29.56 -6.20 -3.88
N LEU A 94 28.58 -6.83 -3.24
CA LEU A 94 28.35 -8.27 -3.29
C LEU A 94 27.45 -8.64 -4.48
N SER A 95 27.61 -9.88 -4.95
CA SER A 95 26.70 -10.50 -5.92
C SER A 95 25.33 -10.80 -5.29
N ALA A 96 24.31 -11.11 -6.11
CA ALA A 96 23.01 -11.53 -5.61
C ALA A 96 23.12 -12.82 -4.78
N TYR A 97 23.92 -13.80 -5.24
CA TYR A 97 24.18 -15.03 -4.50
C TYR A 97 24.82 -14.77 -3.13
N GLU A 98 25.82 -13.88 -3.06
CA GLU A 98 26.48 -13.52 -1.79
C GLU A 98 25.55 -12.77 -0.84
N ASN A 99 24.72 -11.84 -1.33
CA ASN A 99 23.68 -11.19 -0.54
C ASN A 99 22.72 -12.23 0.07
N LEU A 100 22.18 -13.13 -0.75
CA LEU A 100 21.28 -14.19 -0.28
C LEU A 100 22.00 -15.16 0.69
N SER A 101 23.28 -15.48 0.43
CA SER A 101 24.08 -16.32 1.32
C SER A 101 24.31 -15.67 2.68
N PHE A 102 24.60 -14.37 2.70
CA PHE A 102 24.76 -13.61 3.94
C PHE A 102 23.48 -13.66 4.78
N TRP A 103 22.36 -13.23 4.21
CA TRP A 103 21.08 -13.19 4.91
C TRP A 103 20.57 -14.59 5.28
N GLY A 104 20.73 -15.57 4.40
CA GLY A 104 20.35 -16.94 4.72
C GLY A 104 21.10 -17.51 5.92
N ARG A 105 22.39 -17.18 6.07
CA ARG A 105 23.18 -17.54 7.27
C ARG A 105 22.68 -16.81 8.52
N MET A 106 22.26 -15.56 8.40
CA MET A 106 21.64 -14.81 9.51
C MET A 106 20.33 -15.47 9.97
N TYR A 107 19.54 -16.03 9.04
CA TYR A 107 18.35 -16.84 9.36
C TYR A 107 18.71 -18.30 9.81
N GLY A 108 19.98 -18.61 10.02
CA GLY A 108 20.41 -19.93 10.52
C GLY A 108 20.55 -21.00 9.44
N LEU A 109 20.31 -20.71 8.16
CA LEU A 109 20.49 -21.67 7.07
C LEU A 109 21.97 -22.00 6.84
N ARG A 110 22.29 -23.28 6.56
CA ARG A 110 23.67 -23.74 6.37
C ARG A 110 23.77 -24.82 5.27
N GLY A 111 24.95 -24.95 4.72
CA GLY A 111 25.32 -26.06 3.81
C GLY A 111 24.36 -26.22 2.64
N ARG A 112 23.96 -27.46 2.37
CA ARG A 112 23.09 -27.81 1.23
C ARG A 112 21.72 -27.13 1.29
N ILE A 113 21.17 -26.97 2.50
CA ILE A 113 19.85 -26.31 2.67
C ILE A 113 19.94 -24.85 2.21
N LEU A 114 21.00 -24.13 2.60
CA LEU A 114 21.22 -22.75 2.17
C LEU A 114 21.34 -22.63 0.65
N SER A 115 22.17 -23.46 0.01
CA SER A 115 22.37 -23.38 -1.44
C SER A 115 21.11 -23.73 -2.23
N GLN A 116 20.36 -24.74 -1.82
CA GLN A 116 19.08 -25.07 -2.42
C GLN A 116 18.08 -23.91 -2.30
N ARG A 117 17.99 -23.30 -1.10
CA ARG A 117 17.08 -22.20 -0.87
C ARG A 117 17.44 -20.95 -1.66
N ILE A 118 18.74 -20.66 -1.83
CA ILE A 118 19.19 -19.57 -2.69
C ILE A 118 18.75 -19.80 -4.14
N THR A 119 18.93 -21.01 -4.67
CA THR A 119 18.49 -21.35 -6.04
C THR A 119 16.99 -21.16 -6.21
N GLU A 120 16.16 -21.71 -5.31
CA GLU A 120 14.71 -21.54 -5.33
C GLU A 120 14.29 -20.05 -5.33
N VAL A 121 14.91 -19.25 -4.46
CA VAL A 121 14.60 -17.83 -4.34
C VAL A 121 15.04 -17.04 -5.58
N LEU A 122 16.18 -17.35 -6.18
CA LEU A 122 16.64 -16.73 -7.42
C LEU A 122 15.70 -17.04 -8.59
N GLU A 123 15.14 -18.25 -8.64
CA GLU A 123 14.13 -18.63 -9.63
C GLU A 123 12.83 -17.84 -9.41
N ILE A 124 12.29 -17.82 -8.18
CA ILE A 124 11.07 -17.05 -7.82
C ILE A 124 11.21 -15.57 -8.19
N THR A 125 12.39 -14.99 -7.97
CA THR A 125 12.63 -13.57 -8.22
C THR A 125 13.08 -13.26 -9.66
N GLY A 126 13.25 -14.28 -10.51
CA GLY A 126 13.73 -14.13 -11.89
C GLY A 126 15.13 -13.52 -11.98
N LEU A 127 16.03 -13.88 -11.05
CA LEU A 127 17.39 -13.38 -10.96
C LEU A 127 18.46 -14.47 -11.14
N ALA A 128 18.08 -15.70 -11.49
CA ALA A 128 19.00 -16.84 -11.63
C ALA A 128 20.16 -16.55 -12.58
N ASP A 129 19.91 -15.96 -13.75
CA ASP A 129 20.92 -15.60 -14.75
C ASP A 129 21.84 -14.44 -14.31
N ARG A 130 21.49 -13.73 -13.24
CA ARG A 130 22.22 -12.56 -12.72
C ARG A 130 22.89 -12.81 -11.38
N GLN A 131 22.84 -14.02 -10.85
CA GLN A 131 23.27 -14.36 -9.50
C GLN A 131 24.71 -13.99 -9.14
N ASN A 132 25.63 -14.01 -10.12
CA ASN A 132 27.07 -13.79 -9.92
C ASN A 132 27.52 -12.34 -10.13
N GLY A 133 26.63 -11.46 -10.60
CA GLY A 133 26.96 -10.06 -10.84
C GLY A 133 26.81 -9.19 -9.60
N PRO A 134 27.64 -8.12 -9.44
CA PRO A 134 27.54 -7.20 -8.31
C PRO A 134 26.20 -6.46 -8.32
N VAL A 135 25.53 -6.41 -7.17
CA VAL A 135 24.18 -5.82 -7.01
C VAL A 135 24.19 -4.31 -7.25
N GLY A 136 25.34 -3.64 -7.11
CA GLY A 136 25.50 -2.24 -7.46
C GLY A 136 25.09 -1.90 -8.90
N LYS A 137 25.27 -2.86 -9.83
CA LYS A 137 24.91 -2.72 -11.25
C LYS A 137 23.47 -3.12 -11.59
N PHE A 138 22.68 -3.54 -10.61
CA PHE A 138 21.28 -3.93 -10.82
C PHE A 138 20.40 -2.70 -11.02
N SER A 139 19.36 -2.81 -11.86
CA SER A 139 18.29 -1.83 -11.91
C SER A 139 17.54 -1.74 -10.58
N GLY A 140 16.79 -0.67 -10.34
CA GLY A 140 15.95 -0.53 -9.15
C GLY A 140 15.00 -1.70 -8.96
N GLY A 141 14.35 -2.14 -10.03
CA GLY A 141 13.47 -3.31 -10.02
C GLY A 141 14.18 -4.61 -9.70
N MET A 142 15.40 -4.83 -10.22
CA MET A 142 16.20 -6.02 -9.87
C MET A 142 16.60 -6.01 -8.39
N LYS A 143 17.01 -4.86 -7.86
CA LYS A 143 17.34 -4.72 -6.43
C LYS A 143 16.12 -5.00 -5.55
N ARG A 144 14.94 -4.51 -5.95
CA ARG A 144 13.69 -4.73 -5.22
C ARG A 144 13.28 -6.21 -5.23
N ARG A 145 13.42 -6.90 -6.37
CA ARG A 145 13.19 -8.35 -6.47
C ARG A 145 14.19 -9.15 -5.61
N LEU A 146 15.45 -8.73 -5.52
CA LEU A 146 16.42 -9.37 -4.64
C LEU A 146 16.06 -9.15 -3.14
N ASN A 147 15.57 -7.96 -2.76
CA ASN A 147 15.05 -7.70 -1.41
C ASN A 147 13.88 -8.64 -1.07
N LEU A 148 12.95 -8.84 -2.03
CA LEU A 148 11.89 -9.82 -1.89
C LEU A 148 12.46 -11.23 -1.67
N GLY A 149 13.46 -11.60 -2.46
CA GLY A 149 14.16 -12.89 -2.32
C GLY A 149 14.75 -13.10 -0.92
N ILE A 150 15.38 -12.07 -0.34
CA ILE A 150 15.90 -12.15 1.04
C ILE A 150 14.77 -12.45 2.04
N ALA A 151 13.65 -11.76 1.91
CA ALA A 151 12.49 -11.96 2.79
C ALA A 151 11.91 -13.38 2.71
N LEU A 152 12.12 -14.09 1.61
CA LEU A 152 11.62 -15.45 1.37
C LEU A 152 12.57 -16.56 1.82
N LEU A 153 13.84 -16.27 2.17
CA LEU A 153 14.88 -17.28 2.42
C LEU A 153 14.49 -18.33 3.48
N HIS A 154 13.91 -17.92 4.57
CA HIS A 154 13.57 -18.77 5.71
C HIS A 154 12.17 -19.38 5.64
N ARG A 155 11.49 -19.26 4.49
CA ARG A 155 10.11 -19.77 4.26
C ARG A 155 9.08 -19.21 5.21
N PRO A 156 8.92 -17.89 5.29
CA PRO A 156 7.93 -17.27 6.16
C PRO A 156 6.51 -17.68 5.74
N GLN A 157 5.56 -17.57 6.68
CA GLN A 157 4.13 -17.77 6.41
C GLN A 157 3.42 -16.47 6.02
N VAL A 158 4.00 -15.34 6.44
CA VAL A 158 3.49 -13.98 6.15
C VAL A 158 4.62 -13.16 5.56
N ILE A 159 4.35 -12.40 4.51
CA ILE A 159 5.27 -11.40 4.01
C ILE A 159 4.70 -9.99 4.24
N ILE A 160 5.53 -9.11 4.78
CA ILE A 160 5.21 -7.71 5.08
C ILE A 160 6.02 -6.84 4.11
N MET A 161 5.34 -6.04 3.28
CA MET A 161 5.98 -5.22 2.25
C MET A 161 5.63 -3.74 2.45
N ASP A 162 6.63 -2.93 2.69
CA ASP A 162 6.46 -1.49 2.88
C ASP A 162 6.79 -0.75 1.60
N GLU A 163 5.74 -0.31 0.88
CA GLU A 163 5.81 0.43 -0.39
C GLU A 163 6.81 -0.15 -1.40
N PRO A 164 6.71 -1.44 -1.77
CA PRO A 164 7.76 -2.14 -2.51
C PRO A 164 7.93 -1.66 -3.96
N THR A 165 7.01 -0.88 -4.48
CA THR A 165 6.98 -0.40 -5.88
C THR A 165 7.37 1.06 -6.04
N VAL A 166 7.63 1.76 -4.93
CA VAL A 166 7.99 3.18 -4.97
C VAL A 166 9.36 3.38 -5.64
N GLY A 167 9.40 4.34 -6.57
CA GLY A 167 10.64 4.75 -7.24
C GLY A 167 11.16 3.77 -8.30
N ILE A 168 10.31 2.85 -8.78
CA ILE A 168 10.66 1.93 -9.88
C ILE A 168 9.82 2.20 -11.13
N ASP A 169 10.35 1.78 -12.26
CA ASP A 169 9.68 1.90 -13.55
C ASP A 169 8.42 1.03 -13.66
N PRO A 170 7.45 1.36 -14.56
CA PRO A 170 6.18 0.63 -14.67
C PRO A 170 6.35 -0.87 -14.98
N GLN A 171 7.34 -1.26 -15.77
CA GLN A 171 7.59 -2.67 -16.10
C GLN A 171 8.07 -3.46 -14.87
N SER A 172 9.01 -2.88 -14.12
CA SER A 172 9.50 -3.48 -12.88
C SER A 172 8.41 -3.55 -11.80
N ARG A 173 7.55 -2.52 -11.71
CA ARG A 173 6.37 -2.50 -10.84
C ARG A 173 5.47 -3.69 -11.15
N ARG A 174 5.10 -3.87 -12.41
CA ARG A 174 4.26 -5.00 -12.85
C ARG A 174 4.86 -6.33 -12.44
N GLY A 175 6.15 -6.55 -12.70
CA GLY A 175 6.84 -7.79 -12.31
C GLY A 175 6.83 -8.08 -10.81
N ILE A 176 6.84 -7.04 -9.95
CA ILE A 176 6.71 -7.23 -8.49
C ILE A 176 5.28 -7.62 -8.12
N LEU A 177 4.26 -6.96 -8.67
CA LEU A 177 2.85 -7.29 -8.40
C LEU A 177 2.53 -8.72 -8.85
N ASP A 178 3.04 -9.14 -10.00
CA ASP A 178 2.88 -10.51 -10.49
C ASP A 178 3.55 -11.53 -9.56
N SER A 179 4.78 -11.25 -9.09
CA SER A 179 5.46 -12.11 -8.10
C SER A 179 4.69 -12.22 -6.78
N ILE A 180 4.04 -11.13 -6.32
CA ILE A 180 3.20 -11.14 -5.12
C ILE A 180 1.99 -12.06 -5.32
N ARG A 181 1.33 -11.99 -6.48
CA ARG A 181 0.20 -12.86 -6.79
C ARG A 181 0.60 -14.33 -6.85
N GLU A 182 1.72 -14.63 -7.49
CA GLU A 182 2.24 -16.00 -7.56
C GLU A 182 2.54 -16.57 -6.17
N LEU A 183 3.17 -15.80 -5.30
CA LEU A 183 3.42 -16.21 -3.92
C LEU A 183 2.11 -16.43 -3.15
N ASN A 184 1.13 -15.56 -3.33
CA ASN A 184 -0.17 -15.71 -2.68
C ASN A 184 -0.94 -16.93 -3.18
N GLN A 185 -0.92 -17.23 -4.48
CA GLN A 185 -1.48 -18.46 -5.05
C GLN A 185 -0.86 -19.74 -4.47
N GLN A 186 0.39 -19.65 -3.99
CA GLN A 186 1.07 -20.73 -3.28
C GLN A 186 0.73 -20.77 -1.77
N GLY A 187 -0.22 -19.93 -1.31
CA GLY A 187 -0.70 -19.89 0.07
C GLY A 187 -0.01 -18.86 0.97
N MET A 188 0.86 -18.00 0.43
CA MET A 188 1.51 -16.93 1.19
C MET A 188 0.49 -15.87 1.60
N THR A 189 0.49 -15.49 2.87
CA THR A 189 -0.23 -14.29 3.33
C THR A 189 0.61 -13.06 3.09
N VAL A 190 0.00 -12.01 2.54
CA VAL A 190 0.71 -10.77 2.19
C VAL A 190 0.07 -9.58 2.87
N LEU A 191 0.86 -8.82 3.62
CA LEU A 191 0.51 -7.49 4.11
C LEU A 191 1.30 -6.46 3.30
N TYR A 192 0.60 -5.63 2.56
CA TYR A 192 1.17 -4.71 1.56
C TYR A 192 0.82 -3.26 1.92
N THR A 193 1.79 -2.35 1.92
CA THR A 193 1.47 -0.92 2.01
C THR A 193 1.69 -0.24 0.68
N THR A 194 0.82 0.69 0.36
CA THR A 194 0.95 1.54 -0.83
C THR A 194 0.21 2.86 -0.65
N HIS A 195 0.58 3.85 -1.43
CA HIS A 195 -0.23 5.05 -1.65
C HIS A 195 -0.82 5.07 -3.08
N TYR A 196 -0.55 4.03 -3.90
CA TYR A 196 -1.14 3.86 -5.23
C TYR A 196 -2.42 3.04 -5.13
N MET A 197 -3.54 3.67 -5.43
CA MET A 197 -4.86 3.03 -5.33
C MET A 197 -5.04 1.91 -6.34
N GLU A 198 -4.49 2.09 -7.54
CA GLU A 198 -4.53 1.08 -8.59
C GLU A 198 -3.85 -0.22 -8.16
N GLU A 199 -2.72 -0.13 -7.43
CA GLU A 199 -2.05 -1.32 -6.91
C GLU A 199 -2.91 -2.04 -5.87
N ALA A 200 -3.44 -1.29 -4.88
CA ALA A 200 -4.31 -1.86 -3.87
C ALA A 200 -5.55 -2.53 -4.49
N GLN A 201 -6.19 -1.86 -5.46
CA GLN A 201 -7.36 -2.40 -6.17
C GLN A 201 -7.01 -3.65 -6.97
N GLU A 202 -5.81 -3.69 -7.57
CA GLU A 202 -5.41 -4.75 -8.48
C GLU A 202 -5.07 -6.06 -7.77
N ILE A 203 -4.39 -6.00 -6.59
CA ILE A 203 -3.85 -7.21 -5.98
C ILE A 203 -4.56 -7.65 -4.70
N SER A 204 -5.33 -6.78 -4.02
CA SER A 204 -5.78 -7.04 -2.67
C SER A 204 -7.16 -7.68 -2.59
N ASP A 205 -7.30 -8.64 -1.69
CA ASP A 205 -8.60 -9.19 -1.30
C ASP A 205 -9.35 -8.20 -0.39
N HIS A 206 -8.63 -7.59 0.58
CA HIS A 206 -9.15 -6.53 1.45
C HIS A 206 -8.17 -5.35 1.50
N ILE A 207 -8.75 -4.17 1.68
CA ILE A 207 -8.02 -2.89 1.74
C ILE A 207 -8.47 -2.17 3.00
N ALA A 208 -7.53 -1.77 3.85
CA ALA A 208 -7.76 -0.80 4.92
C ALA A 208 -7.23 0.57 4.47
N VAL A 209 -8.12 1.54 4.42
CA VAL A 209 -7.79 2.94 4.13
C VAL A 209 -7.35 3.61 5.41
N MET A 210 -6.12 4.12 5.41
CA MET A 210 -5.49 4.71 6.59
C MET A 210 -5.22 6.20 6.38
N ASP A 211 -5.63 7.04 7.33
CA ASP A 211 -5.31 8.46 7.35
C ASP A 211 -5.07 8.92 8.79
N LEU A 212 -4.13 9.87 8.98
CA LEU A 212 -3.78 10.49 10.27
C LEU A 212 -3.62 9.48 11.43
N GLY A 213 -3.05 8.32 11.15
CA GLY A 213 -2.78 7.28 12.14
C GLY A 213 -3.96 6.35 12.44
N GLN A 214 -5.08 6.45 11.74
CA GLN A 214 -6.29 5.66 11.97
C GLN A 214 -6.73 4.92 10.70
N ILE A 215 -7.39 3.78 10.85
CA ILE A 215 -8.13 3.14 9.77
C ILE A 215 -9.50 3.83 9.69
N ILE A 216 -9.79 4.46 8.54
CA ILE A 216 -11.04 5.19 8.29
C ILE A 216 -12.07 4.35 7.52
N ALA A 217 -11.62 3.32 6.80
CA ALA A 217 -12.47 2.32 6.16
C ALA A 217 -11.69 1.03 5.98
N CYS A 218 -12.38 -0.13 5.95
CA CYS A 218 -11.78 -1.42 5.67
C CYS A 218 -12.82 -2.35 5.05
N GLY A 219 -12.43 -3.05 3.96
CA GLY A 219 -13.30 -3.99 3.26
C GLY A 219 -12.69 -4.44 1.93
N THR A 220 -13.43 -5.22 1.18
CA THR A 220 -13.13 -5.51 -0.23
C THR A 220 -13.24 -4.23 -1.06
N HIS A 221 -12.63 -4.20 -2.24
CA HIS A 221 -12.79 -3.07 -3.18
C HIS A 221 -14.28 -2.73 -3.41
N ALA A 222 -15.12 -3.74 -3.65
CA ALA A 222 -16.54 -3.54 -3.90
C ALA A 222 -17.31 -2.98 -2.68
N GLU A 223 -16.94 -3.38 -1.46
CA GLU A 223 -17.53 -2.84 -0.23
C GLU A 223 -17.11 -1.39 0.00
N LEU A 224 -15.83 -1.07 -0.24
CA LEU A 224 -15.32 0.28 -0.09
C LEU A 224 -15.97 1.25 -1.08
N VAL A 225 -16.09 0.86 -2.35
CA VAL A 225 -16.73 1.70 -3.37
C VAL A 225 -18.19 1.97 -3.03
N LYS A 226 -18.92 1.03 -2.40
CA LYS A 226 -20.29 1.26 -1.93
C LYS A 226 -20.41 2.38 -0.88
N ILE A 227 -19.33 2.76 -0.18
CA ILE A 227 -19.34 3.86 0.79
C ILE A 227 -19.69 5.19 0.11
N VAL A 228 -19.19 5.40 -1.12
CA VAL A 228 -19.53 6.58 -1.93
C VAL A 228 -20.83 6.43 -2.70
N GLY A 229 -21.48 5.26 -2.65
CA GLY A 229 -22.72 5.02 -3.37
C GLY A 229 -22.55 5.12 -4.89
N GLU A 230 -23.51 5.78 -5.55
CA GLU A 230 -23.48 6.02 -7.01
C GLU A 230 -22.78 7.35 -7.36
N LEU A 231 -22.05 7.96 -6.42
CA LEU A 231 -21.39 9.24 -6.67
C LEU A 231 -20.32 9.13 -7.74
N THR A 232 -20.46 9.91 -8.79
CA THR A 232 -19.49 10.02 -9.89
C THR A 232 -18.41 11.03 -9.56
N ARG A 233 -17.15 10.72 -9.81
CA ARG A 233 -16.05 11.66 -9.73
C ARG A 233 -15.89 12.42 -11.04
N VAL A 234 -15.83 13.76 -10.94
CA VAL A 234 -15.57 14.66 -12.06
C VAL A 234 -14.31 15.48 -11.79
N ASP A 235 -13.26 15.24 -12.56
CA ASP A 235 -12.00 16.00 -12.50
C ASP A 235 -12.00 17.09 -13.56
N LEU A 236 -11.71 18.34 -13.18
CA LEU A 236 -11.70 19.51 -14.05
C LEU A 236 -10.33 20.20 -14.02
N VAL A 237 -9.84 20.60 -15.19
CA VAL A 237 -8.67 21.46 -15.35
C VAL A 237 -9.15 22.87 -15.74
N LEU A 238 -8.76 23.87 -14.95
CA LEU A 238 -9.29 25.24 -15.05
C LEU A 238 -8.18 26.23 -15.44
N ASN A 239 -8.59 27.40 -15.96
CA ASN A 239 -7.71 28.53 -16.26
C ASN A 239 -7.42 29.44 -15.05
N THR A 240 -7.98 29.14 -13.90
CA THR A 240 -7.86 29.93 -12.66
C THR A 240 -7.37 29.04 -11.51
N GLU A 241 -7.00 29.68 -10.39
CA GLU A 241 -6.68 28.91 -9.17
C GLU A 241 -7.91 28.10 -8.75
N ALA A 242 -7.74 26.79 -8.71
CA ALA A 242 -8.82 25.85 -8.43
C ALA A 242 -9.48 26.07 -7.05
N GLY A 243 -8.79 26.69 -6.09
CA GLY A 243 -9.34 27.03 -4.78
C GLY A 243 -10.53 28.00 -4.82
N ARG A 244 -10.54 29.01 -5.73
CA ARG A 244 -11.68 29.89 -5.93
C ARG A 244 -12.88 29.17 -6.54
N ALA A 245 -12.65 28.20 -7.38
CA ALA A 245 -13.71 27.42 -8.01
C ALA A 245 -14.38 26.43 -7.04
N VAL A 246 -13.68 25.97 -5.99
CA VAL A 246 -14.27 25.11 -4.93
C VAL A 246 -15.46 25.80 -4.29
N GLU A 247 -15.30 27.06 -3.84
CA GLU A 247 -16.36 27.81 -3.18
C GLU A 247 -17.56 28.04 -4.09
N LEU A 248 -17.31 28.32 -5.38
CA LEU A 248 -18.36 28.59 -6.37
C LEU A 248 -19.17 27.33 -6.69
N TRP A 249 -18.52 26.16 -6.77
CA TRP A 249 -19.16 24.96 -7.30
C TRP A 249 -19.60 23.97 -6.22
N GLN A 250 -19.12 24.10 -5.01
CA GLN A 250 -19.65 23.32 -3.88
C GLN A 250 -21.12 23.60 -3.56
N GLY A 251 -21.64 24.78 -3.97
CA GLY A 251 -23.04 25.15 -3.83
C GLY A 251 -23.95 24.73 -5.00
N ILE A 252 -23.45 24.06 -6.02
CA ILE A 252 -24.24 23.59 -7.16
C ILE A 252 -25.02 22.34 -6.73
N ASP A 253 -26.32 22.36 -7.02
CA ASP A 253 -27.22 21.24 -6.74
C ASP A 253 -26.76 19.96 -7.44
N GLY A 254 -26.61 18.87 -6.70
CA GLY A 254 -26.04 17.60 -7.12
C GLY A 254 -24.52 17.48 -6.93
N VAL A 255 -23.82 18.54 -6.49
CA VAL A 255 -22.42 18.46 -6.05
C VAL A 255 -22.38 18.16 -4.55
N ILE A 256 -21.90 16.97 -4.19
CA ILE A 256 -21.79 16.52 -2.79
C ILE A 256 -20.52 17.06 -2.15
N GLN A 257 -19.41 17.07 -2.93
CA GLN A 257 -18.12 17.50 -2.43
C GLN A 257 -17.27 18.10 -3.54
N ALA A 258 -16.50 19.15 -3.21
CA ALA A 258 -15.52 19.77 -4.08
C ALA A 258 -14.18 19.87 -3.35
N SER A 259 -13.09 19.55 -4.06
CA SER A 259 -11.72 19.73 -3.57
C SER A 259 -10.82 20.21 -4.68
N SER A 260 -9.75 20.93 -4.33
CA SER A 260 -8.74 21.36 -5.30
C SER A 260 -7.35 20.92 -4.88
N GLU A 261 -6.59 20.37 -5.84
CA GLU A 261 -5.20 20.00 -5.65
C GLU A 261 -4.42 20.14 -6.96
N ASN A 262 -3.19 20.67 -6.87
CA ASN A 262 -2.28 20.82 -8.02
C ASN A 262 -2.91 21.48 -9.26
N GLY A 263 -3.81 22.48 -9.06
CA GLY A 263 -4.48 23.20 -10.13
C GLY A 263 -5.63 22.41 -10.80
N ARG A 264 -6.01 21.25 -10.27
CA ARG A 264 -7.19 20.49 -10.66
C ARG A 264 -8.29 20.65 -9.61
N LEU A 265 -9.52 20.74 -10.08
CA LEU A 265 -10.72 20.66 -9.23
C LEU A 265 -11.31 19.25 -9.38
N THR A 266 -11.53 18.59 -8.25
CA THR A 266 -12.19 17.28 -8.18
C THR A 266 -13.53 17.45 -7.48
N LEU A 267 -14.58 16.96 -8.13
CA LEU A 267 -15.95 16.98 -7.62
C LEU A 267 -16.45 15.55 -7.43
N LEU A 268 -17.23 15.30 -6.37
CA LEU A 268 -18.11 14.15 -6.24
C LEU A 268 -19.54 14.63 -6.49
N VAL A 269 -20.21 14.01 -7.46
CA VAL A 269 -21.54 14.42 -7.92
C VAL A 269 -22.50 13.23 -7.89
N GLU A 270 -23.77 13.48 -7.63
CA GLU A 270 -24.81 12.44 -7.61
C GLU A 270 -25.06 11.87 -9.01
N ASP A 271 -25.17 12.75 -10.00
CA ASP A 271 -25.44 12.39 -11.40
C ASP A 271 -24.62 13.33 -12.30
N SER A 272 -23.61 12.76 -12.98
CA SER A 272 -22.73 13.53 -13.85
C SER A 272 -23.48 14.17 -15.03
N ASP A 273 -24.50 13.51 -15.56
CA ASP A 273 -25.24 13.99 -16.71
C ASP A 273 -26.07 15.24 -16.38
N LEU A 274 -26.56 15.32 -15.13
CA LEU A 274 -27.30 16.48 -14.64
C LEU A 274 -26.39 17.61 -14.14
N VAL A 275 -25.28 17.27 -13.52
CA VAL A 275 -24.40 18.24 -12.86
C VAL A 275 -23.43 18.92 -13.84
N ILE A 276 -22.87 18.18 -14.79
CA ILE A 276 -21.88 18.73 -15.73
C ILE A 276 -22.40 19.95 -16.51
N PRO A 277 -23.62 19.96 -17.08
CA PRO A 277 -24.15 21.17 -17.72
C PRO A 277 -24.18 22.40 -16.80
N ARG A 278 -24.58 22.19 -15.53
CA ARG A 278 -24.64 23.27 -14.51
C ARG A 278 -23.24 23.80 -14.17
N LEU A 279 -22.20 22.92 -14.13
CA LEU A 279 -20.82 23.33 -13.93
C LEU A 279 -20.32 24.23 -15.07
N PHE A 280 -20.61 23.89 -16.33
CA PHE A 280 -20.26 24.70 -17.50
C PHE A 280 -20.99 26.03 -17.52
N GLU A 281 -22.28 26.06 -17.14
CA GLU A 281 -23.05 27.30 -17.01
C GLU A 281 -22.46 28.21 -15.93
N ALA A 282 -22.20 27.67 -14.73
CA ALA A 282 -21.55 28.43 -13.65
C ALA A 282 -20.14 28.92 -14.02
N ALA A 283 -19.38 28.15 -14.76
CA ALA A 283 -18.07 28.54 -15.28
C ALA A 283 -18.20 29.73 -16.22
N SER A 284 -19.17 29.69 -17.16
CA SER A 284 -19.43 30.78 -18.10
C SER A 284 -19.80 32.09 -17.40
N HIS A 285 -20.63 32.03 -16.36
CA HIS A 285 -21.03 33.21 -15.60
C HIS A 285 -19.91 33.80 -14.73
N SER A 286 -18.98 32.96 -14.25
CA SER A 286 -17.88 33.40 -13.39
C SER A 286 -16.59 33.73 -14.13
N GLY A 287 -16.56 33.60 -15.49
CA GLY A 287 -15.38 33.83 -16.30
C GLY A 287 -14.29 32.74 -16.18
N VAL A 288 -14.64 31.62 -15.58
CA VAL A 288 -13.76 30.46 -15.48
C VAL A 288 -13.84 29.64 -16.75
N ARG A 289 -12.68 29.25 -17.31
CA ARG A 289 -12.62 28.33 -18.47
C ARG A 289 -12.22 26.93 -18.02
N ILE A 290 -12.99 25.95 -18.46
CA ILE A 290 -12.70 24.53 -18.30
C ILE A 290 -11.90 24.09 -19.51
N PHE A 291 -10.66 23.62 -19.31
CA PHE A 291 -9.79 23.11 -20.37
C PHE A 291 -9.98 21.63 -20.62
N ALA A 292 -10.26 20.87 -19.56
CA ALA A 292 -10.50 19.43 -19.67
C ALA A 292 -11.49 19.00 -18.59
N THR A 293 -12.29 17.99 -18.94
CA THR A 293 -13.22 17.30 -18.03
C THR A 293 -12.98 15.80 -18.15
N GLU A 294 -12.78 15.11 -17.04
CA GLU A 294 -12.65 13.67 -16.96
C GLU A 294 -13.70 13.14 -15.97
N ILE A 295 -14.54 12.21 -16.44
CA ILE A 295 -15.57 11.57 -15.62
C ILE A 295 -15.05 10.19 -15.27
N LYS A 296 -15.07 9.84 -13.97
CA LYS A 296 -14.61 8.55 -13.45
C LYS A 296 -15.72 7.88 -12.65
N GLU A 297 -15.93 6.62 -12.93
CA GLU A 297 -16.79 5.78 -12.08
C GLU A 297 -16.27 5.78 -10.63
N PRO A 298 -17.14 5.49 -9.64
CA PRO A 298 -16.75 5.39 -8.24
C PRO A 298 -15.55 4.43 -8.06
N ASN A 299 -14.51 4.94 -7.44
CA ASN A 299 -13.25 4.21 -7.22
C ASN A 299 -12.68 4.53 -5.84
N LEU A 300 -11.56 3.93 -5.47
CA LEU A 300 -10.92 4.17 -4.17
C LEU A 300 -10.51 5.64 -3.95
N GLU A 301 -10.24 6.40 -5.02
CA GLU A 301 -9.95 7.83 -4.90
C GLU A 301 -11.19 8.60 -4.47
N ALA A 302 -12.36 8.26 -5.01
CA ALA A 302 -13.62 8.83 -4.59
C ALA A 302 -13.93 8.48 -3.13
N VAL A 303 -13.67 7.24 -2.71
CA VAL A 303 -13.81 6.80 -1.31
C VAL A 303 -12.91 7.63 -0.39
N PHE A 304 -11.64 7.78 -0.73
CA PHE A 304 -10.69 8.53 0.09
C PHE A 304 -11.10 10.01 0.18
N LEU A 305 -11.46 10.62 -0.93
CA LEU A 305 -11.94 12.00 -0.99
C LEU A 305 -13.19 12.18 -0.13
N HIS A 306 -14.16 11.29 -0.24
CA HIS A 306 -15.40 11.34 0.54
C HIS A 306 -15.14 11.26 2.05
N LEU A 307 -14.26 10.36 2.48
CA LEU A 307 -13.98 10.14 3.91
C LEU A 307 -13.07 11.22 4.54
N THR A 308 -12.17 11.83 3.76
CA THR A 308 -11.16 12.75 4.30
C THR A 308 -11.39 14.21 3.92
N GLY A 309 -12.24 14.48 2.93
CA GLY A 309 -12.42 15.82 2.36
C GLY A 309 -11.25 16.30 1.49
N LYS A 310 -10.27 15.44 1.22
CA LYS A 310 -9.04 15.78 0.48
C LYS A 310 -8.71 14.67 -0.51
N ALA A 311 -8.20 15.05 -1.68
CA ALA A 311 -7.62 14.05 -2.60
C ALA A 311 -6.37 13.40 -1.97
N LEU A 312 -6.07 12.17 -2.37
CA LEU A 312 -4.87 11.48 -1.90
C LEU A 312 -3.65 12.21 -2.47
N ARG A 313 -2.78 12.69 -1.60
CA ARG A 313 -1.53 13.35 -2.02
C ARG A 313 -0.53 12.30 -2.50
N ASN A 314 -0.17 12.38 -3.74
CA ASN A 314 0.92 11.60 -4.35
C ASN A 314 2.29 12.15 -3.94
#